data_621a497d898053635306623fa49439ac
#
_entry.id   621a497d898053635306623fa49439ac
#
_cell.length_a   1.000
_cell.length_b   1.000
_cell.length_c   1.000
_cell.angle_alpha   90.00
_cell.angle_beta   90.00
_cell.angle_gamma   90.00
#
_symmetry.space_group_name_H-M   'P 1'
#
loop_
_entity.id
_entity.type
_entity.pdbx_description
1 polymer ?
#
loop_
_entity_poly.entity_id
_entity_poly.type
_entity_poly.pdbx_seq_one_letter_code
_entity_poly.pdbx_strand_id
1 'polypeptide(L)'
;LKVLDLPFGKFRDKGKPIDNMSNYDSSAESVVYMDAMSNILNHKFIFGTKTSMLKLVDGAEFDVGKRTTAATKLADGDELLFMHVAEPGSTLVMESEKSVFLRISTETVPEKKKMALGVRGMRLSEKDALTAIHYLGADDTDMQYGGKDGTVALNRLHICNRDTKGVKR
;
A
#
# COMPACT_ATOMS: atom_id res chain seq x y z
N LEU A 1 -12.78 0.28 -14.61
CA LEU A 1 -13.11 0.96 -15.86
C LEU A 1 -12.66 0.12 -17.06
N LYS A 2 -13.44 0.11 -18.14
CA LYS A 2 -12.99 -0.46 -19.41
C LYS A 2 -12.23 0.60 -20.20
N VAL A 3 -11.14 0.23 -20.85
CA VAL A 3 -10.36 1.16 -21.69
C VAL A 3 -11.24 1.77 -22.79
N LEU A 4 -12.20 1.01 -23.32
CA LEU A 4 -13.15 1.48 -24.34
C LEU A 4 -14.11 2.59 -23.84
N ASP A 5 -14.31 2.70 -22.53
CA ASP A 5 -15.16 3.73 -21.92
C ASP A 5 -14.38 5.06 -21.72
N LEU A 6 -13.04 5.03 -21.91
CA LEU A 6 -12.20 6.22 -21.79
C LEU A 6 -12.35 7.10 -23.03
N PRO A 7 -12.63 8.40 -22.88
CA PRO A 7 -12.75 9.29 -24.02
C PRO A 7 -11.38 9.54 -24.68
N PHE A 8 -11.38 9.56 -25.99
CA PHE A 8 -10.22 10.05 -26.72
C PHE A 8 -10.04 11.56 -26.49
N GLY A 9 -8.81 11.98 -26.28
CA GLY A 9 -8.43 13.37 -26.10
C GLY A 9 -7.13 13.69 -26.84
N LYS A 10 -6.90 14.97 -27.13
CA LYS A 10 -5.63 15.45 -27.64
C LYS A 10 -4.67 15.66 -26.48
N PHE A 11 -3.37 15.63 -26.74
CA PHE A 11 -2.31 15.79 -25.71
C PHE A 11 -2.48 17.03 -24.81
N ARG A 12 -3.09 18.11 -25.35
CA ARG A 12 -3.32 19.37 -24.60
C ARG A 12 -4.69 19.49 -23.95
N ASP A 13 -5.54 18.48 -24.09
CA ASP A 13 -6.87 18.50 -23.47
C ASP A 13 -6.73 18.31 -21.96
N LYS A 14 -7.63 18.95 -21.19
CA LYS A 14 -7.65 18.84 -19.72
C LYS A 14 -8.02 17.45 -19.18
N GLY A 15 -8.43 16.53 -20.08
CA GLY A 15 -8.95 15.22 -19.69
C GLY A 15 -10.34 15.28 -19.07
N LYS A 16 -10.79 14.14 -18.55
CA LYS A 16 -12.04 14.03 -17.78
C LYS A 16 -11.73 13.52 -16.37
N PRO A 17 -12.31 14.11 -15.33
CA PRO A 17 -12.18 13.58 -13.96
C PRO A 17 -12.66 12.12 -13.89
N ILE A 18 -11.96 11.32 -13.12
CA ILE A 18 -12.31 9.89 -12.91
C ILE A 18 -13.70 9.72 -12.27
N ASP A 19 -14.13 10.68 -11.48
CA ASP A 19 -15.46 10.74 -10.84
C ASP A 19 -16.59 10.68 -11.89
N ASN A 20 -16.37 11.32 -13.03
CA ASN A 20 -17.35 11.34 -14.12
C ASN A 20 -17.42 10.01 -14.91
N MET A 21 -16.49 9.08 -14.64
CA MET A 21 -16.35 7.81 -15.37
C MET A 21 -16.48 6.59 -14.47
N SER A 22 -16.54 6.77 -13.16
CA SER A 22 -16.59 5.68 -12.18
C SER A 22 -17.50 6.06 -11.01
N ASN A 23 -17.59 5.17 -10.02
CA ASN A 23 -18.27 5.43 -8.76
C ASN A 23 -17.31 6.04 -7.71
N TYR A 24 -16.14 6.51 -8.13
CA TYR A 24 -15.17 7.17 -7.26
C TYR A 24 -15.66 8.57 -6.91
N ASP A 25 -15.51 8.94 -5.66
CA ASP A 25 -15.83 10.28 -5.13
C ASP A 25 -14.54 10.93 -4.59
N SER A 26 -13.95 11.81 -5.41
CA SER A 26 -12.72 12.51 -5.04
C SER A 26 -12.84 13.43 -3.81
N SER A 27 -14.05 13.73 -3.37
CA SER A 27 -14.28 14.52 -2.16
C SER A 27 -14.17 13.70 -0.87
N ALA A 28 -14.37 12.38 -0.95
CA ALA A 28 -14.43 11.46 0.18
C ALA A 28 -13.40 10.32 0.12
N GLU A 29 -12.82 10.06 -1.04
CA GLU A 29 -11.97 8.91 -1.31
C GLU A 29 -10.60 9.35 -1.87
N SER A 30 -9.59 8.50 -1.70
CA SER A 30 -8.28 8.66 -2.34
C SER A 30 -7.89 7.40 -3.10
N VAL A 31 -7.19 7.57 -4.22
CA VAL A 31 -6.66 6.44 -5.01
C VAL A 31 -5.38 5.94 -4.34
N VAL A 32 -5.41 4.70 -3.84
CA VAL A 32 -4.24 4.05 -3.24
C VAL A 32 -3.38 3.36 -4.28
N TYR A 33 -4.01 2.75 -5.31
CA TYR A 33 -3.32 2.02 -6.37
C TYR A 33 -4.12 2.05 -7.66
N MET A 34 -3.43 2.08 -8.80
CA MET A 34 -4.05 2.01 -10.13
C MET A 34 -3.14 1.26 -11.09
N ASP A 35 -3.68 0.24 -11.75
CA ASP A 35 -2.96 -0.52 -12.77
C ASP A 35 -3.93 -1.17 -13.76
N ALA A 36 -3.39 -1.71 -14.86
CA ALA A 36 -4.15 -2.50 -15.80
C ALA A 36 -4.56 -3.84 -15.16
N MET A 37 -5.81 -4.29 -15.43
CA MET A 37 -6.33 -5.54 -14.85
C MET A 37 -5.47 -6.74 -15.20
N SER A 38 -4.88 -6.79 -16.41
CA SER A 38 -3.94 -7.83 -16.82
C SER A 38 -2.72 -7.92 -15.90
N ASN A 39 -2.20 -6.77 -15.44
CA ASN A 39 -1.09 -6.74 -14.48
C ASN A 39 -1.55 -7.20 -13.11
N ILE A 40 -2.72 -6.70 -12.66
CA ILE A 40 -3.28 -7.06 -11.35
C ILE A 40 -3.45 -8.57 -11.23
N LEU A 41 -4.05 -9.23 -12.23
CA LEU A 41 -4.34 -10.68 -12.17
C LEU A 41 -3.11 -11.56 -12.12
N ASN A 42 -1.96 -11.06 -12.58
CA ASN A 42 -0.72 -11.84 -12.68
C ASN A 42 0.26 -11.61 -11.52
N HIS A 43 -0.09 -10.77 -10.56
CA HIS A 43 0.80 -10.43 -9.45
C HIS A 43 0.14 -10.65 -8.10
N LYS A 44 0.98 -10.74 -7.07
CA LYS A 44 0.56 -10.67 -5.67
C LYS A 44 0.80 -9.27 -5.14
N PHE A 45 -0.07 -8.81 -4.26
CA PHE A 45 -0.03 -7.45 -3.72
C PHE A 45 0.08 -7.46 -2.21
N ILE A 46 0.95 -6.62 -1.69
CA ILE A 46 1.00 -6.32 -0.27
C ILE A 46 0.03 -5.17 0.01
N PHE A 47 -0.85 -5.41 0.96
CA PHE A 47 -1.73 -4.39 1.53
C PHE A 47 -1.21 -3.98 2.90
N GLY A 48 -1.25 -2.69 3.17
CA GLY A 48 -0.89 -2.13 4.47
C GLY A 48 -1.91 -1.11 4.93
N THR A 49 -2.27 -1.17 6.21
CA THR A 49 -3.27 -0.29 6.80
C THR A 49 -2.65 0.70 7.79
N LYS A 50 -3.40 1.72 8.13
CA LYS A 50 -3.02 2.78 9.08
C LYS A 50 -2.76 2.23 10.49
N THR A 51 -3.44 1.17 10.88
CA THR A 51 -3.19 0.46 12.14
C THR A 51 -2.07 -0.58 12.06
N SER A 52 -1.28 -0.56 10.97
CA SER A 52 -0.14 -1.45 10.73
C SER A 52 -0.51 -2.91 10.49
N MET A 53 -1.67 -3.19 9.91
CA MET A 53 -2.03 -4.53 9.48
C MET A 53 -1.53 -4.76 8.07
N LEU A 54 -0.81 -5.87 7.85
CA LEU A 54 -0.22 -6.26 6.57
C LEU A 54 -0.77 -7.60 6.09
N LYS A 55 -0.92 -7.76 4.80
CA LYS A 55 -1.20 -9.05 4.15
C LYS A 55 -0.74 -9.07 2.71
N LEU A 56 -0.44 -10.25 2.22
CA LEU A 56 -0.24 -10.52 0.79
C LEU A 56 -1.54 -11.09 0.22
N VAL A 57 -1.98 -10.58 -0.93
CA VAL A 57 -3.21 -11.04 -1.62
C VAL A 57 -2.86 -11.39 -3.04
N ASP A 58 -3.34 -12.53 -3.50
CA ASP A 58 -3.23 -12.93 -4.91
C ASP A 58 -4.15 -12.05 -5.78
N GLY A 59 -3.59 -11.46 -6.83
CA GLY A 59 -4.32 -10.60 -7.75
C GLY A 59 -5.47 -11.32 -8.47
N ALA A 60 -5.40 -12.63 -8.63
CA ALA A 60 -6.47 -13.44 -9.19
C ALA A 60 -7.80 -13.33 -8.40
N GLU A 61 -7.75 -12.95 -7.12
CA GLU A 61 -8.96 -12.72 -6.32
C GLU A 61 -9.76 -11.49 -6.76
N PHE A 62 -9.19 -10.64 -7.63
CA PHE A 62 -9.87 -9.47 -8.18
C PHE A 62 -10.56 -9.75 -9.53
N ASP A 63 -10.40 -10.97 -10.08
CA ASP A 63 -11.14 -11.41 -11.27
C ASP A 63 -12.60 -11.69 -10.89
N VAL A 64 -13.38 -10.64 -10.86
CA VAL A 64 -14.81 -10.69 -10.50
C VAL A 64 -15.64 -10.03 -11.59
N GLY A 65 -16.80 -10.63 -11.94
CA GLY A 65 -17.70 -10.08 -12.95
C GLY A 65 -18.40 -8.77 -12.54
N LYS A 66 -18.11 -8.22 -11.36
CA LYS A 66 -18.72 -7.00 -10.84
C LYS A 66 -17.86 -5.78 -11.18
N ARG A 67 -18.51 -4.66 -11.52
CA ARG A 67 -17.86 -3.37 -11.78
C ARG A 67 -17.11 -2.82 -10.55
N THR A 68 -17.67 -3.04 -9.36
CA THR A 68 -17.10 -2.60 -8.07
C THR A 68 -17.10 -3.77 -7.10
N THR A 69 -15.99 -3.98 -6.42
CA THR A 69 -15.83 -5.00 -5.39
C THR A 69 -14.94 -4.49 -4.26
N ALA A 70 -15.18 -4.96 -3.04
CA ALA A 70 -14.28 -4.68 -1.93
C ALA A 70 -12.90 -5.29 -2.21
N ALA A 71 -11.86 -4.49 -2.12
CA ALA A 71 -10.48 -4.92 -2.33
C ALA A 71 -9.88 -5.60 -1.10
N THR A 72 -10.37 -5.24 0.10
CA THR A 72 -9.85 -5.77 1.37
C THR A 72 -10.91 -5.65 2.45
N LYS A 73 -10.78 -6.45 3.52
CA LYS A 73 -11.49 -6.24 4.77
C LYS A 73 -10.60 -5.41 5.69
N LEU A 74 -11.17 -4.37 6.28
CA LEU A 74 -10.54 -3.52 7.28
C LEU A 74 -11.17 -3.79 8.65
N ALA A 75 -10.43 -3.55 9.72
CA ALA A 75 -10.98 -3.46 11.07
C ALA A 75 -11.77 -2.16 11.23
N ASP A 76 -12.61 -2.07 12.25
CA ASP A 76 -13.40 -0.86 12.51
C ASP A 76 -12.47 0.34 12.76
N GLY A 77 -12.69 1.42 12.00
CA GLY A 77 -11.89 2.63 12.08
C GLY A 77 -10.50 2.56 11.45
N ASP A 78 -10.15 1.46 10.77
CA ASP A 78 -8.88 1.34 10.05
C ASP A 78 -9.02 1.81 8.59
N GLU A 79 -7.93 2.23 7.99
CA GLU A 79 -7.86 2.72 6.62
C GLU A 79 -6.77 1.99 5.84
N LEU A 80 -7.03 1.70 4.55
CA LEU A 80 -6.01 1.21 3.65
C LEU A 80 -5.06 2.36 3.30
N LEU A 81 -3.80 2.21 3.68
CA LEU A 81 -2.76 3.22 3.46
C LEU A 81 -1.88 2.89 2.26
N PHE A 82 -1.71 1.61 1.96
CA PHE A 82 -0.70 1.14 1.02
C PHE A 82 -1.14 -0.10 0.27
N MET A 83 -0.83 -0.14 -1.03
CA MET A 83 -0.92 -1.31 -1.88
C MET A 83 0.23 -1.28 -2.89
N HIS A 84 0.96 -2.37 -3.03
CA HIS A 84 2.06 -2.48 -3.99
C HIS A 84 2.24 -3.93 -4.45
N VAL A 85 2.77 -4.12 -5.65
CA VAL A 85 3.19 -5.45 -6.12
C VAL A 85 4.28 -6.00 -5.20
N ALA A 86 4.15 -7.28 -4.83
CA ALA A 86 5.16 -7.96 -4.03
C ALA A 86 6.23 -8.57 -4.95
N GLU A 87 7.46 -8.11 -4.82
CA GLU A 87 8.61 -8.64 -5.54
C GLU A 87 9.56 -9.38 -4.59
N PRO A 88 10.22 -10.46 -5.04
CA PRO A 88 11.22 -11.16 -4.23
C PRO A 88 12.33 -10.25 -3.75
N GLY A 89 12.80 -10.44 -2.52
CA GLY A 89 13.90 -9.66 -1.94
C GLY A 89 13.56 -8.22 -1.56
N SER A 90 12.33 -7.78 -1.77
CA SER A 90 11.89 -6.44 -1.40
C SER A 90 11.67 -6.29 0.11
N THR A 91 11.65 -5.04 0.58
CA THR A 91 11.40 -4.71 1.98
C THR A 91 10.37 -3.58 2.10
N LEU A 92 9.70 -3.51 3.25
CA LEU A 92 8.81 -2.42 3.61
C LEU A 92 9.44 -1.63 4.77
N VAL A 93 9.35 -0.32 4.70
CA VAL A 93 9.62 0.55 5.83
C VAL A 93 8.31 1.22 6.24
N MET A 94 7.85 0.89 7.43
CA MET A 94 6.68 1.51 8.06
C MET A 94 7.13 2.71 8.87
N GLU A 95 6.43 3.84 8.67
CA GLU A 95 6.64 5.09 9.40
C GLU A 95 5.38 5.44 10.19
N SER A 96 5.53 5.78 11.47
CA SER A 96 4.43 6.20 12.32
C SER A 96 4.39 7.72 12.53
N GLU A 97 3.25 8.24 12.99
CA GLU A 97 3.05 9.66 13.35
C GLU A 97 4.06 10.18 14.36
N LYS A 98 4.61 9.27 15.19
CA LYS A 98 5.63 9.59 16.21
C LYS A 98 7.06 9.44 15.69
N SER A 99 7.27 9.42 14.36
CA SER A 99 8.57 9.27 13.71
C SER A 99 9.29 7.98 14.14
N VAL A 100 8.54 6.88 14.29
CA VAL A 100 9.08 5.55 14.54
C VAL A 100 9.10 4.79 13.23
N PHE A 101 10.25 4.20 12.91
CA PHE A 101 10.49 3.47 11.66
C PHE A 101 10.76 1.99 11.93
N LEU A 102 10.17 1.11 11.16
CA LEU A 102 10.45 -0.33 11.18
C LEU A 102 10.60 -0.84 9.75
N ARG A 103 11.76 -1.45 9.44
CA ARG A 103 12.01 -2.13 8.18
C ARG A 103 11.83 -3.63 8.35
N ILE A 104 11.07 -4.26 7.46
CA ILE A 104 10.83 -5.71 7.44
C ILE A 104 11.02 -6.26 6.02
N SER A 105 11.32 -7.57 5.90
CA SER A 105 11.24 -8.27 4.62
C SER A 105 9.78 -8.51 4.24
N THR A 106 9.44 -8.30 2.97
CA THR A 106 8.11 -8.63 2.41
C THR A 106 7.79 -10.11 2.51
N GLU A 107 8.79 -10.98 2.51
CA GLU A 107 8.65 -12.44 2.66
C GLU A 107 8.05 -12.86 4.01
N THR A 108 8.11 -11.97 5.01
CA THR A 108 7.49 -12.22 6.33
C THR A 108 5.99 -11.94 6.34
N VAL A 109 5.44 -11.35 5.28
CA VAL A 109 4.02 -11.01 5.17
C VAL A 109 3.26 -12.22 4.63
N PRO A 110 2.35 -12.84 5.40
CA PRO A 110 1.65 -14.03 4.97
C PRO A 110 0.60 -13.73 3.90
N GLU A 111 0.44 -14.68 2.99
CA GLU A 111 -0.67 -14.67 2.04
C GLU A 111 -1.99 -14.92 2.75
N LYS A 112 -2.98 -14.10 2.44
CA LYS A 112 -4.34 -14.14 2.97
C LYS A 112 -5.35 -13.87 1.87
N LYS A 113 -6.57 -14.35 2.06
CA LYS A 113 -7.70 -13.98 1.20
C LYS A 113 -7.99 -12.48 1.29
N LYS A 114 -8.46 -11.87 0.19
CA LYS A 114 -8.77 -10.44 0.17
C LYS A 114 -9.70 -10.00 1.30
N MET A 115 -10.65 -10.84 1.70
CA MET A 115 -11.61 -10.55 2.77
C MET A 115 -11.16 -11.02 4.17
N ALA A 116 -9.90 -11.44 4.34
CA ALA A 116 -9.32 -11.70 5.64
C ALA A 116 -8.64 -10.44 6.21
N LEU A 117 -8.58 -10.33 7.52
CA LEU A 117 -7.73 -9.34 8.19
C LEU A 117 -6.27 -9.71 8.03
N GLY A 118 -5.41 -8.69 7.99
CA GLY A 118 -3.96 -8.87 7.95
C GLY A 118 -3.35 -9.37 9.25
N VAL A 119 -2.04 -9.34 9.28
CA VAL A 119 -1.21 -9.56 10.47
C VAL A 119 -0.51 -8.26 10.85
N ARG A 120 -0.15 -8.09 12.11
CA ARG A 120 0.53 -6.89 12.56
C ARG A 120 1.92 -6.76 11.92
N GLY A 121 2.18 -5.62 11.32
CA GLY A 121 3.48 -5.24 10.78
C GLY A 121 4.39 -4.66 11.85
N MET A 122 4.12 -3.45 12.31
CA MET A 122 4.82 -2.76 13.40
C MET A 122 3.93 -2.71 14.65
N ARG A 123 4.55 -2.87 15.82
CA ARG A 123 3.87 -2.66 17.09
C ARG A 123 3.83 -1.17 17.43
N LEU A 124 2.71 -0.55 17.12
CA LEU A 124 2.47 0.85 17.41
C LEU A 124 2.30 1.09 18.91
N SER A 125 2.71 2.27 19.36
CA SER A 125 2.42 2.74 20.71
C SER A 125 0.96 3.20 20.82
N GLU A 126 0.50 3.44 22.05
CA GLU A 126 -0.84 3.99 22.29
C GLU A 126 -1.04 5.32 21.54
N LYS A 127 -2.18 5.49 20.90
CA LYS A 127 -2.53 6.67 20.10
C LYS A 127 -1.46 7.01 19.03
N ASP A 128 -0.95 5.98 18.35
CA ASP A 128 -0.04 6.09 17.23
C ASP A 128 -0.62 5.38 16.02
N ALA A 129 -0.35 5.88 14.83
CA ALA A 129 -0.80 5.32 13.57
C ALA A 129 0.31 5.40 12.53
N LEU A 130 0.25 4.59 11.48
CA LEU A 130 1.15 4.75 10.36
C LEU A 130 0.76 5.98 9.54
N THR A 131 1.75 6.76 9.14
CA THR A 131 1.62 7.86 8.19
C THR A 131 2.01 7.43 6.78
N ALA A 132 2.97 6.49 6.67
CA ALA A 132 3.44 5.98 5.39
C ALA A 132 3.96 4.54 5.50
N ILE A 133 3.93 3.85 4.37
CA ILE A 133 4.65 2.60 4.14
C ILE A 133 5.45 2.80 2.86
N HIS A 134 6.76 2.70 2.95
CA HIS A 134 7.67 2.84 1.83
C HIS A 134 8.06 1.44 1.34
N TYR A 135 7.95 1.22 0.05
CA TYR A 135 8.41 0.00 -0.61
C TYR A 135 9.83 0.20 -1.11
N LEU A 136 10.69 -0.74 -0.83
CA LEU A 136 12.06 -0.78 -1.34
C LEU A 136 12.26 -2.09 -2.11
N GLY A 137 12.52 -1.96 -3.42
CA GLY A 137 12.92 -3.09 -4.25
C GLY A 137 14.26 -3.66 -3.81
N ALA A 138 14.60 -4.85 -4.30
CA ALA A 138 15.85 -5.51 -3.97
C ALA A 138 17.10 -4.69 -4.37
N ASP A 139 16.99 -3.92 -5.45
CA ASP A 139 18.06 -3.12 -6.04
C ASP A 139 18.10 -1.66 -5.53
N ASP A 140 17.17 -1.25 -4.67
CA ASP A 140 17.10 0.10 -4.14
C ASP A 140 18.23 0.36 -3.14
N THR A 141 19.29 1.00 -3.61
CA THR A 141 20.52 1.23 -2.83
C THR A 141 20.60 2.58 -2.15
N ASP A 142 19.80 3.56 -2.57
CA ASP A 142 19.80 4.91 -1.98
C ASP A 142 18.37 5.50 -1.91
N MET A 143 17.64 5.08 -0.88
CA MET A 143 16.29 5.59 -0.61
C MET A 143 16.33 6.49 0.61
N GLN A 144 16.27 7.80 0.37
CA GLN A 144 16.21 8.81 1.40
C GLN A 144 14.80 9.42 1.49
N TYR A 145 14.32 9.58 2.70
CA TYR A 145 13.03 10.18 2.98
C TYR A 145 13.20 11.39 3.91
N GLY A 146 12.60 12.50 3.52
CA GLY A 146 12.58 13.71 4.35
C GLY A 146 11.48 13.63 5.41
N GLY A 147 11.82 13.20 6.61
CA GLY A 147 10.92 13.20 7.76
C GLY A 147 10.83 14.58 8.44
N LYS A 148 10.00 14.69 9.47
CA LYS A 148 9.82 15.93 10.26
C LYS A 148 11.12 16.42 10.93
N ASP A 149 11.97 15.49 11.34
CA ASP A 149 13.18 15.76 12.12
C ASP A 149 14.47 15.63 11.30
N GLY A 150 14.36 15.49 9.96
CA GLY A 150 15.49 15.36 9.05
C GLY A 150 15.35 14.24 8.04
N THR A 151 16.44 13.92 7.33
CA THR A 151 16.46 12.89 6.31
C THR A 151 16.77 11.53 6.91
N VAL A 152 15.93 10.54 6.63
CA VAL A 152 16.13 9.13 7.03
C VAL A 152 16.54 8.31 5.81
N ALA A 153 17.69 7.65 5.87
CA ALA A 153 18.11 6.69 4.85
C ALA A 153 17.40 5.34 5.09
N LEU A 154 16.29 5.11 4.37
CA LEU A 154 15.39 3.98 4.58
C LEU A 154 16.09 2.63 4.33
N ASN A 155 16.94 2.57 3.31
CA ASN A 155 17.71 1.38 2.94
C ASN A 155 18.81 1.00 3.96
N ARG A 156 19.19 1.92 4.84
CA ARG A 156 20.19 1.68 5.93
C ARG A 156 19.55 1.24 7.25
N LEU A 157 18.21 1.23 7.33
CA LEU A 157 17.53 0.66 8.50
C LEU A 157 17.75 -0.86 8.53
N HIS A 158 18.01 -1.41 9.71
CA HIS A 158 18.10 -2.86 9.89
C HIS A 158 16.77 -3.52 9.56
N ILE A 159 16.82 -4.66 8.84
CA ILE A 159 15.66 -5.50 8.60
C ILE A 159 15.37 -6.25 9.90
N CYS A 160 14.20 -6.02 10.45
CA CYS A 160 13.72 -6.58 11.71
C CYS A 160 12.60 -7.59 11.49
N ASN A 161 12.25 -8.32 12.55
CA ASN A 161 11.06 -9.15 12.53
C ASN A 161 9.79 -8.28 12.56
N ARG A 162 8.74 -8.78 11.91
CA ARG A 162 7.39 -8.23 12.01
C ARG A 162 6.90 -8.28 13.47
N ASP A 163 5.91 -7.45 13.81
CA ASP A 163 5.32 -7.32 15.15
C ASP A 163 6.33 -6.92 16.25
N THR A 164 7.32 -6.13 15.87
CA THR A 164 8.27 -5.51 16.81
C THR A 164 8.06 -4.00 16.87
N LYS A 165 8.65 -3.37 17.88
CA LYS A 165 8.72 -1.90 17.97
C LYS A 165 9.76 -1.40 16.96
N GLY A 166 9.44 -0.31 16.30
CA GLY A 166 10.41 0.38 15.43
C GLY A 166 11.43 1.20 16.23
N VAL A 167 12.26 1.93 15.51
CA VAL A 167 13.29 2.84 16.04
C VAL A 167 12.86 4.28 15.73
N LYS A 168 12.90 5.14 16.73
CA LYS A 168 12.64 6.58 16.55
C LYS A 168 13.80 7.23 15.78
N ARG A 169 13.47 8.04 14.78
CA ARG A 169 14.42 8.79 13.95
C ARG A 169 14.02 10.26 13.88
#